data_a841bb490350bcb172f5ca09fe749537
#
_entry.id   a841bb490350bcb172f5ca09fe749537
#
_cell.length_a   1.000
_cell.length_b   1.000
_cell.length_c   1.000
_cell.angle_alpha   90.00
_cell.angle_beta   90.00
_cell.angle_gamma   90.00
#
_symmetry.space_group_name_H-M   'P 1'
#
loop_
_entity.id
_entity.type
_entity.pdbx_description
1 polymer ?
#
loop_
_entity_poly.entity_id
_entity_poly.type
_entity_poly.pdbx_seq_one_letter_code
_entity_poly.pdbx_strand_id
1 'polypeptide(L)'
;MERLMGDRLSTAKRAGRHRVVRADGRPAEVEDLQVLIADLLAMLGEQPRRNGLLKTPERVAKALRFMTQGYQQDIERLLNGALFPIDYDEMVIVKDIDFFSLCEHHLLPFFGKCHVGYIPNKKVVGLSKIPRVVDAFSRRLQVQERLTVQIAETLQSKLNAHGVGVVIEARHLCMMMRGVEKQNTIAVTSSMLGVFRSQQQTRDEFLKLIRRGSVGDPD
;
A
#
# COMPACT_ATOMS: atom_id res chain seq x y z
N MET A 1 25.07 -19.80 8.95
CA MET A 1 24.52 -19.91 7.59
C MET A 1 23.76 -18.64 7.24
N GLU A 2 24.42 -17.48 7.44
CA GLU A 2 23.86 -16.12 7.41
C GLU A 2 24.79 -15.16 6.65
N ARG A 3 25.03 -15.42 5.38
CA ARG A 3 25.88 -14.56 4.54
C ARG A 3 25.65 -14.79 3.04
N LEU A 4 24.42 -14.62 2.53
CA LEU A 4 24.20 -14.71 1.06
C LEU A 4 23.01 -13.88 0.52
N MET A 5 22.47 -12.89 1.24
CA MET A 5 21.34 -12.10 0.74
C MET A 5 21.49 -10.57 0.78
N GLY A 6 22.71 -10.05 0.97
CA GLY A 6 22.93 -8.63 1.23
C GLY A 6 23.25 -7.72 0.05
N ASP A 7 23.52 -8.21 -1.17
CA ASP A 7 24.21 -7.35 -2.15
C ASP A 7 23.84 -7.61 -3.62
N ARG A 8 22.56 -7.59 -4.01
CA ARG A 8 22.22 -7.82 -5.43
C ARG A 8 21.19 -6.87 -6.08
N LEU A 9 20.84 -5.77 -5.47
CA LEU A 9 19.95 -4.76 -6.11
C LEU A 9 20.53 -3.36 -5.98
N SER A 10 21.29 -2.94 -6.98
CA SER A 10 21.70 -1.55 -7.17
C SER A 10 20.59 -0.79 -7.92
N THR A 11 20.05 0.24 -7.29
CA THR A 11 19.09 1.15 -7.93
C THR A 11 19.82 2.34 -8.53
N ALA A 12 19.93 2.39 -9.84
CA ALA A 12 20.43 3.57 -10.55
C ALA A 12 19.30 4.60 -10.72
N LYS A 13 19.41 5.73 -10.04
CA LYS A 13 18.54 6.90 -10.23
C LYS A 13 18.89 7.62 -11.54
N ARG A 14 18.05 7.52 -12.56
CA ARG A 14 17.97 8.48 -13.68
C ARG A 14 16.51 8.79 -13.97
N ALA A 15 16.17 10.07 -13.89
CA ALA A 15 14.94 10.69 -14.42
C ALA A 15 13.63 9.86 -14.19
N GLY A 16 13.08 9.85 -13.00
CA GLY A 16 11.64 9.65 -12.77
C GLY A 16 11.07 8.23 -12.98
N ARG A 17 11.87 7.22 -13.37
CA ARG A 17 11.43 5.82 -13.43
C ARG A 17 12.46 4.93 -12.76
N HIS A 18 12.06 4.24 -11.69
CA HIS A 18 12.85 3.16 -11.12
C HIS A 18 12.97 2.05 -12.18
N ARG A 19 14.11 1.96 -12.84
CA ARG A 19 14.42 0.88 -13.75
C ARG A 19 14.89 -0.31 -12.91
N VAL A 20 14.10 -1.37 -12.86
CA VAL A 20 14.51 -2.63 -12.22
C VAL A 20 15.61 -3.26 -13.07
N VAL A 21 16.73 -3.58 -12.45
CA VAL A 21 17.87 -4.25 -13.10
C VAL A 21 18.03 -5.66 -12.51
N ARG A 22 18.36 -6.61 -13.35
CA ARG A 22 18.74 -7.97 -12.96
C ARG A 22 20.10 -7.95 -12.25
N ALA A 23 20.44 -9.03 -11.55
CA ALA A 23 21.73 -9.18 -10.89
C ALA A 23 22.94 -9.04 -11.86
N ASP A 24 22.71 -9.29 -13.16
CA ASP A 24 23.71 -9.14 -14.24
C ASP A 24 23.75 -7.72 -14.85
N GLY A 25 23.05 -6.75 -14.25
CA GLY A 25 23.02 -5.34 -14.68
C GLY A 25 22.09 -5.04 -15.86
N ARG A 26 21.46 -6.04 -16.47
CA ARG A 26 20.50 -5.83 -17.57
C ARG A 26 19.13 -5.36 -17.05
N PRO A 27 18.38 -4.58 -17.82
CA PRO A 27 17.00 -4.24 -17.47
C PRO A 27 16.16 -5.53 -17.34
N ALA A 28 15.36 -5.63 -16.28
CA ALA A 28 14.42 -6.73 -16.13
C ALA A 28 13.18 -6.48 -17.00
N GLU A 29 12.93 -7.39 -17.96
CA GLU A 29 11.78 -7.36 -18.86
C GLU A 29 10.61 -8.18 -18.30
N VAL A 30 9.42 -8.02 -18.91
CA VAL A 30 8.21 -8.82 -18.51
C VAL A 30 8.43 -10.29 -18.80
N GLU A 31 9.07 -10.57 -19.92
CA GLU A 31 9.40 -11.89 -20.41
C GLU A 31 10.29 -12.66 -19.43
N ASP A 32 11.23 -11.98 -18.77
CA ASP A 32 12.07 -12.58 -17.73
C ASP A 32 11.23 -13.09 -16.55
N LEU A 33 10.22 -12.34 -16.15
CA LEU A 33 9.33 -12.75 -15.05
C LEU A 33 8.46 -13.95 -15.46
N GLN A 34 8.03 -14.03 -16.73
CA GLN A 34 7.27 -15.18 -17.23
C GLN A 34 8.10 -16.47 -17.20
N VAL A 35 9.36 -16.39 -17.60
CA VAL A 35 10.27 -17.54 -17.53
C VAL A 35 10.44 -18.02 -16.09
N LEU A 36 10.70 -17.10 -15.15
CA LEU A 36 10.84 -17.45 -13.73
C LEU A 36 9.57 -18.10 -13.16
N ILE A 37 8.39 -17.65 -13.59
CA ILE A 37 7.12 -18.24 -13.14
C ILE A 37 6.92 -19.63 -13.74
N ALA A 38 7.31 -19.85 -15.00
CA ALA A 38 7.26 -21.19 -15.60
C ALA A 38 8.17 -22.18 -14.86
N ASP A 39 9.38 -21.74 -14.51
CA ASP A 39 10.32 -22.53 -13.72
C ASP A 39 9.77 -22.81 -12.31
N LEU A 40 9.17 -21.80 -11.68
CA LEU A 40 8.51 -21.95 -10.37
C LEU A 40 7.40 -23.02 -10.42
N LEU A 41 6.55 -23.01 -11.45
CA LEU A 41 5.49 -24.02 -11.62
C LEU A 41 6.08 -25.43 -11.72
N ALA A 42 7.17 -25.61 -12.47
CA ALA A 42 7.85 -26.89 -12.57
C ALA A 42 8.44 -27.34 -11.21
N MET A 43 9.06 -26.42 -10.46
CA MET A 43 9.61 -26.69 -9.12
C MET A 43 8.53 -27.05 -8.10
N LEU A 44 7.29 -26.58 -8.28
CA LEU A 44 6.12 -26.96 -7.48
C LEU A 44 5.54 -28.33 -7.87
N GLY A 45 6.12 -29.02 -8.86
CA GLY A 45 5.66 -30.32 -9.32
C GLY A 45 4.58 -30.26 -10.41
N GLU A 46 4.34 -29.08 -10.98
CA GLU A 46 3.33 -28.90 -12.03
C GLU A 46 3.94 -29.05 -13.42
N GLN A 47 3.07 -29.33 -14.42
CA GLN A 47 3.45 -29.32 -15.83
C GLN A 47 3.07 -27.97 -16.48
N PRO A 48 4.01 -27.04 -16.68
CA PRO A 48 3.70 -25.68 -17.19
C PRO A 48 3.01 -25.67 -18.56
N ARG A 49 3.18 -26.74 -19.34
CA ARG A 49 2.61 -26.90 -20.69
C ARG A 49 1.21 -27.52 -20.72
N ARG A 50 0.63 -27.94 -19.59
CA ARG A 50 -0.76 -28.40 -19.57
C ARG A 50 -1.72 -27.26 -19.83
N ASN A 51 -2.85 -27.54 -20.49
CA ASN A 51 -3.81 -26.52 -20.98
C ASN A 51 -4.19 -25.45 -19.93
N GLY A 52 -4.42 -25.83 -18.68
CA GLY A 52 -4.79 -24.89 -17.61
C GLY A 52 -3.66 -23.93 -17.22
N LEU A 53 -2.39 -24.24 -17.49
CA LEU A 53 -1.21 -23.46 -17.09
C LEU A 53 -0.51 -22.72 -18.22
N LEU A 54 -0.84 -22.97 -19.50
CA LEU A 54 -0.16 -22.36 -20.64
C LEU A 54 -0.07 -20.83 -20.56
N LYS A 55 -1.10 -20.16 -20.06
CA LYS A 55 -1.14 -18.70 -19.93
C LYS A 55 -0.82 -18.22 -18.50
N THR A 56 -0.54 -19.11 -17.57
CA THR A 56 -0.30 -18.75 -16.16
C THR A 56 0.94 -17.90 -15.99
N PRO A 57 2.10 -18.17 -16.62
CA PRO A 57 3.28 -17.32 -16.51
C PRO A 57 3.00 -15.86 -16.91
N GLU A 58 2.32 -15.64 -18.02
CA GLU A 58 1.94 -14.29 -18.48
C GLU A 58 0.96 -13.61 -17.52
N ARG A 59 -0.07 -14.33 -17.07
CA ARG A 59 -1.09 -13.80 -16.17
C ARG A 59 -0.51 -13.41 -14.82
N VAL A 60 0.34 -14.25 -14.25
CA VAL A 60 0.99 -14.01 -12.97
C VAL A 60 1.98 -12.84 -13.08
N ALA A 61 2.76 -12.77 -14.16
CA ALA A 61 3.66 -11.64 -14.40
C ALA A 61 2.91 -10.32 -14.46
N LYS A 62 1.79 -10.25 -15.20
CA LYS A 62 0.93 -9.06 -15.26
C LYS A 62 0.32 -8.71 -13.90
N ALA A 63 -0.18 -9.70 -13.17
CA ALA A 63 -0.76 -9.50 -11.84
C ALA A 63 0.25 -8.96 -10.84
N LEU A 64 1.45 -9.54 -10.76
CA LEU A 64 2.52 -9.07 -9.88
C LEU A 64 2.93 -7.63 -10.22
N ARG A 65 3.07 -7.29 -11.49
CA ARG A 65 3.38 -5.91 -11.91
C ARG A 65 2.28 -4.93 -11.53
N PHE A 66 1.03 -5.29 -11.71
CA PHE A 66 -0.11 -4.47 -11.27
C PHE A 66 -0.10 -4.28 -9.74
N MET A 67 0.12 -5.36 -8.99
CA MET A 67 0.15 -5.31 -7.53
C MET A 67 1.39 -4.58 -6.96
N THR A 68 2.41 -4.34 -7.77
CA THR A 68 3.64 -3.63 -7.37
C THR A 68 3.88 -2.31 -8.13
N GLN A 69 2.90 -1.84 -8.89
CA GLN A 69 3.02 -0.61 -9.69
C GLN A 69 3.26 0.66 -8.85
N GLY A 70 2.96 0.61 -7.57
CA GLY A 70 3.17 1.71 -6.65
C GLY A 70 4.64 2.14 -6.51
N TYR A 71 5.59 1.25 -6.81
CA TYR A 71 7.01 1.61 -6.89
C TYR A 71 7.34 2.62 -8.01
N GLN A 72 6.49 2.69 -9.05
CA GLN A 72 6.68 3.56 -10.19
C GLN A 72 5.88 4.87 -10.09
N GLN A 73 5.06 5.02 -9.04
CA GLN A 73 4.23 6.20 -8.87
C GLN A 73 5.00 7.33 -8.19
N ASP A 74 4.89 8.50 -8.77
CA ASP A 74 5.39 9.75 -8.22
C ASP A 74 4.30 10.41 -7.37
N ILE A 75 4.48 10.39 -6.06
CA ILE A 75 3.52 10.94 -5.09
C ILE A 75 3.37 12.45 -5.24
N GLU A 76 4.44 13.17 -5.57
CA GLU A 76 4.37 14.62 -5.78
C GLU A 76 3.48 14.96 -6.97
N ARG A 77 3.71 14.29 -8.08
CA ARG A 77 2.91 14.45 -9.29
C ARG A 77 1.45 14.03 -9.08
N LEU A 78 1.22 13.02 -8.23
CA LEU A 78 -0.12 12.55 -7.90
C LEU A 78 -0.93 13.62 -7.16
N LEU A 79 -0.30 14.36 -6.25
CA LEU A 79 -0.94 15.40 -5.43
C LEU A 79 -0.94 16.77 -6.13
N ASN A 80 -0.01 17.04 -7.05
CA ASN A 80 0.10 18.31 -7.75
C ASN A 80 -1.18 18.68 -8.50
N GLY A 81 -1.53 19.98 -8.44
CA GLY A 81 -2.72 20.55 -9.08
C GLY A 81 -4.05 20.22 -8.40
N ALA A 82 -4.01 19.60 -7.22
CA ALA A 82 -5.23 19.27 -6.46
C ALA A 82 -5.22 19.77 -5.02
N LEU A 83 -4.44 20.81 -4.75
CA LEU A 83 -4.44 21.54 -3.49
C LEU A 83 -5.24 22.83 -3.68
N PHE A 84 -6.27 23.00 -2.87
CA PHE A 84 -7.18 24.15 -2.95
C PHE A 84 -7.07 24.99 -1.68
N PRO A 85 -6.97 26.33 -1.78
CA PRO A 85 -6.94 27.21 -0.61
C PRO A 85 -8.29 27.18 0.09
N ILE A 86 -8.26 27.30 1.41
CA ILE A 86 -9.44 27.35 2.29
C ILE A 86 -9.19 28.30 3.46
N ASP A 87 -10.28 28.77 4.07
CA ASP A 87 -10.24 29.66 5.23
C ASP A 87 -10.76 28.97 6.52
N TYR A 88 -10.89 27.64 6.51
CA TYR A 88 -11.35 26.84 7.66
C TYR A 88 -10.30 25.77 8.01
N ASP A 89 -10.38 25.22 9.22
CA ASP A 89 -9.46 24.25 9.79
C ASP A 89 -10.18 23.01 10.37
N GLU A 90 -11.41 22.76 9.92
CA GLU A 90 -12.18 21.60 10.33
C GLU A 90 -11.57 20.30 9.83
N MET A 91 -11.75 19.22 10.62
CA MET A 91 -11.24 17.90 10.29
C MET A 91 -11.88 17.36 9.00
N VAL A 92 -11.05 16.95 8.08
CA VAL A 92 -11.47 16.23 6.86
C VAL A 92 -11.16 14.75 7.03
N ILE A 93 -12.16 13.87 6.80
CA ILE A 93 -12.00 12.43 6.90
C ILE A 93 -12.40 11.76 5.60
N VAL A 94 -11.55 10.86 5.10
CA VAL A 94 -11.86 9.89 4.05
C VAL A 94 -11.71 8.51 4.65
N LYS A 95 -12.81 7.81 4.84
CA LYS A 95 -12.85 6.50 5.50
C LYS A 95 -13.24 5.39 4.54
N ASP A 96 -13.09 4.15 4.99
CA ASP A 96 -13.47 2.93 4.28
C ASP A 96 -12.78 2.77 2.91
N ILE A 97 -11.55 3.30 2.79
CA ILE A 97 -10.76 3.18 1.58
C ILE A 97 -10.29 1.73 1.45
N ASP A 98 -10.80 1.03 0.45
CA ASP A 98 -10.32 -0.33 0.13
C ASP A 98 -8.86 -0.30 -0.29
N PHE A 99 -8.07 -1.24 0.21
CA PHE A 99 -6.71 -1.43 -0.25
C PHE A 99 -6.35 -2.90 -0.35
N PHE A 100 -5.43 -3.21 -1.25
CA PHE A 100 -4.81 -4.52 -1.44
C PHE A 100 -3.30 -4.36 -1.50
N SER A 101 -2.57 -5.18 -0.75
CA SER A 101 -1.12 -5.17 -0.71
C SER A 101 -0.55 -6.58 -0.69
N LEU A 102 0.75 -6.71 -0.90
CA LEU A 102 1.48 -7.97 -0.77
C LEU A 102 2.39 -7.90 0.45
N CYS A 103 2.23 -8.87 1.35
CA CYS A 103 3.13 -9.04 2.49
C CYS A 103 4.55 -9.31 1.99
N GLU A 104 5.53 -8.49 2.37
CA GLU A 104 6.92 -8.63 1.89
C GLU A 104 7.58 -9.92 2.35
N HIS A 105 7.11 -10.52 3.46
CA HIS A 105 7.69 -11.75 4.00
C HIS A 105 7.28 -13.00 3.21
N HIS A 106 6.11 -13.00 2.57
CA HIS A 106 5.52 -14.21 2.01
C HIS A 106 5.00 -14.03 0.59
N LEU A 107 4.95 -12.81 0.03
CA LEU A 107 4.30 -12.44 -1.23
C LEU A 107 2.80 -12.80 -1.26
N LEU A 108 2.19 -13.06 -0.09
CA LEU A 108 0.77 -13.32 0.04
C LEU A 108 0.01 -12.01 0.28
N PRO A 109 -1.23 -11.89 -0.21
CA PRO A 109 -2.02 -10.69 -0.03
C PRO A 109 -2.37 -10.41 1.44
N PHE A 110 -2.43 -9.12 1.77
CA PHE A 110 -3.23 -8.61 2.86
C PHE A 110 -4.07 -7.43 2.34
N PHE A 111 -5.26 -7.29 2.88
CA PHE A 111 -6.25 -6.35 2.37
C PHE A 111 -7.20 -5.90 3.47
N GLY A 112 -7.85 -4.79 3.26
CA GLY A 112 -8.77 -4.26 4.24
C GLY A 112 -9.19 -2.82 3.97
N LYS A 113 -9.38 -2.06 5.03
CA LYS A 113 -9.82 -0.67 4.99
C LYS A 113 -8.75 0.25 5.56
N CYS A 114 -8.57 1.39 4.91
CA CYS A 114 -7.74 2.48 5.38
C CYS A 114 -8.64 3.70 5.65
N HIS A 115 -8.44 4.32 6.80
CA HIS A 115 -9.14 5.53 7.20
C HIS A 115 -8.11 6.63 7.40
N VAL A 116 -8.34 7.77 6.77
CA VAL A 116 -7.45 8.94 6.81
C VAL A 116 -8.22 10.14 7.30
N GLY A 117 -7.72 10.78 8.35
CA GLY A 117 -8.19 12.08 8.80
C GLY A 117 -7.05 13.10 8.77
N TYR A 118 -7.34 14.35 8.46
CA TYR A 118 -6.36 15.43 8.60
C TYR A 118 -7.05 16.75 8.95
N ILE A 119 -6.32 17.60 9.65
CA ILE A 119 -6.73 19.00 9.90
C ILE A 119 -5.91 19.88 8.98
N PRO A 120 -6.55 20.55 8.02
CA PRO A 120 -5.86 21.33 7.01
C PRO A 120 -5.18 22.56 7.61
N ASN A 121 -4.10 23.01 6.96
CA ASN A 121 -3.46 24.28 7.22
C ASN A 121 -3.58 25.13 5.94
N LYS A 122 -4.67 25.90 5.85
CA LYS A 122 -5.00 26.80 4.72
C LYS A 122 -5.14 26.12 3.35
N LYS A 123 -5.04 24.80 3.27
CA LYS A 123 -5.19 24.04 2.02
C LYS A 123 -5.80 22.69 2.28
N VAL A 124 -6.74 22.30 1.42
CA VAL A 124 -7.27 20.93 1.33
C VAL A 124 -6.79 20.24 0.07
N VAL A 125 -6.73 18.94 0.12
CA VAL A 125 -6.47 18.12 -1.06
C VAL A 125 -7.78 17.56 -1.62
N GLY A 126 -7.90 17.47 -2.94
CA GLY A 126 -9.05 16.83 -3.56
C GLY A 126 -9.25 15.41 -3.02
N LEU A 127 -10.46 15.09 -2.54
CA LEU A 127 -10.78 13.85 -1.82
C LEU A 127 -10.30 12.58 -2.56
N SER A 128 -10.41 12.55 -3.89
CA SER A 128 -9.94 11.43 -4.71
C SER A 128 -8.42 11.19 -4.68
N LYS A 129 -7.65 12.14 -4.18
CA LYS A 129 -6.19 12.01 -4.07
C LYS A 129 -5.77 11.17 -2.87
N ILE A 130 -6.57 11.18 -1.80
CA ILE A 130 -6.28 10.37 -0.62
C ILE A 130 -6.26 8.87 -0.95
N PRO A 131 -7.31 8.27 -1.57
CA PRO A 131 -7.26 6.87 -2.00
C PRO A 131 -6.10 6.57 -2.95
N ARG A 132 -5.74 7.49 -3.84
CA ARG A 132 -4.60 7.30 -4.75
C ARG A 132 -3.26 7.25 -4.02
N VAL A 133 -3.09 8.02 -2.94
CA VAL A 133 -1.90 7.93 -2.07
C VAL A 133 -1.87 6.58 -1.36
N VAL A 134 -3.03 6.13 -0.84
CA VAL A 134 -3.15 4.79 -0.23
C VAL A 134 -2.76 3.71 -1.24
N ASP A 135 -3.29 3.75 -2.47
CA ASP A 135 -2.95 2.80 -3.55
C ASP A 135 -1.45 2.84 -3.91
N ALA A 136 -0.86 4.04 -4.01
CA ALA A 136 0.54 4.19 -4.36
C ALA A 136 1.50 3.55 -3.36
N PHE A 137 1.12 3.49 -2.08
CA PHE A 137 1.91 2.82 -1.04
C PHE A 137 1.51 1.36 -0.86
N SER A 138 0.23 1.00 -0.98
CA SER A 138 -0.24 -0.37 -0.82
C SER A 138 0.17 -1.27 -1.99
N ARG A 139 0.23 -0.75 -3.21
CA ARG A 139 0.71 -1.48 -4.40
C ARG A 139 2.23 -1.66 -4.42
N ARG A 140 2.77 -2.19 -3.32
CA ARG A 140 4.20 -2.51 -3.10
C ARG A 140 4.30 -3.76 -2.24
N LEU A 141 5.50 -4.28 -2.07
CA LEU A 141 5.77 -5.24 -1.00
C LEU A 141 5.81 -4.49 0.33
N GLN A 142 4.93 -4.83 1.26
CA GLN A 142 4.70 -4.04 2.47
C GLN A 142 4.60 -4.88 3.74
N VAL A 143 4.78 -4.20 4.87
CA VAL A 143 4.22 -4.56 6.17
C VAL A 143 3.20 -3.49 6.55
N GLN A 144 2.15 -3.89 7.24
CA GLN A 144 1.02 -3.00 7.53
C GLN A 144 1.44 -1.76 8.35
N GLU A 145 2.34 -1.93 9.31
CA GLU A 145 2.85 -0.86 10.17
C GLU A 145 3.57 0.22 9.35
N ARG A 146 4.45 -0.20 8.46
CA ARG A 146 5.18 0.72 7.57
C ARG A 146 4.24 1.42 6.58
N LEU A 147 3.26 0.69 6.01
CA LEU A 147 2.24 1.26 5.13
C LEU A 147 1.49 2.39 5.82
N THR A 148 1.05 2.16 7.07
CA THR A 148 0.30 3.14 7.87
C THR A 148 1.12 4.40 8.12
N VAL A 149 2.38 4.26 8.49
CA VAL A 149 3.30 5.37 8.77
C VAL A 149 3.61 6.15 7.49
N GLN A 150 3.92 5.47 6.38
CA GLN A 150 4.25 6.13 5.11
C GLN A 150 3.09 6.98 4.57
N ILE A 151 1.86 6.51 4.69
CA ILE A 151 0.68 7.29 4.29
C ILE A 151 0.57 8.56 5.15
N ALA A 152 0.65 8.40 6.48
CA ALA A 152 0.51 9.51 7.43
C ALA A 152 1.60 10.59 7.22
N GLU A 153 2.87 10.20 7.17
CA GLU A 153 4.00 11.11 6.99
C GLU A 153 3.97 11.84 5.65
N THR A 154 3.57 11.12 4.60
CA THR A 154 3.43 11.71 3.26
C THR A 154 2.36 12.79 3.26
N LEU A 155 1.17 12.49 3.78
CA LEU A 155 0.09 13.47 3.83
C LEU A 155 0.45 14.64 4.76
N GLN A 156 1.05 14.40 5.93
CA GLN A 156 1.51 15.44 6.84
C GLN A 156 2.46 16.42 6.15
N SER A 157 3.48 15.90 5.45
CA SER A 157 4.50 16.74 4.81
C SER A 157 3.97 17.45 3.56
N LYS A 158 3.19 16.77 2.71
CA LYS A 158 2.72 17.34 1.43
C LYS A 158 1.57 18.32 1.58
N LEU A 159 0.71 18.14 2.58
CA LEU A 159 -0.37 19.06 2.89
C LEU A 159 0.06 20.18 3.86
N ASN A 160 1.20 20.02 4.51
CA ASN A 160 1.60 20.86 5.64
C ASN A 160 0.47 20.97 6.68
N ALA A 161 -0.24 19.86 6.91
CA ALA A 161 -1.41 19.80 7.77
C ALA A 161 -1.06 20.07 9.24
N HIS A 162 -2.00 20.57 10.05
CA HIS A 162 -1.81 20.68 11.51
C HIS A 162 -1.68 19.31 12.17
N GLY A 163 -2.27 18.29 11.56
CA GLY A 163 -2.13 16.91 11.98
C GLY A 163 -2.74 15.94 10.96
N VAL A 164 -2.33 14.69 11.05
CA VAL A 164 -2.85 13.58 10.25
C VAL A 164 -3.06 12.36 11.15
N GLY A 165 -4.19 11.70 11.00
CA GLY A 165 -4.50 10.41 11.59
C GLY A 165 -4.74 9.37 10.48
N VAL A 166 -4.07 8.22 10.58
CA VAL A 166 -4.29 7.08 9.69
C VAL A 166 -4.55 5.84 10.53
N VAL A 167 -5.62 5.11 10.21
CA VAL A 167 -5.93 3.80 10.79
C VAL A 167 -6.10 2.81 9.65
N ILE A 168 -5.47 1.65 9.76
CA ILE A 168 -5.61 0.54 8.81
C ILE A 168 -6.09 -0.70 9.55
N GLU A 169 -7.15 -1.31 9.06
CA GLU A 169 -7.68 -2.59 9.48
C GLU A 169 -7.53 -3.59 8.34
N ALA A 170 -6.84 -4.71 8.58
CA ALA A 170 -6.55 -5.65 7.50
C ALA A 170 -6.58 -7.11 7.93
N ARG A 171 -6.91 -7.96 6.97
CA ARG A 171 -6.79 -9.41 7.03
C ARG A 171 -5.56 -9.84 6.24
N HIS A 172 -4.78 -10.78 6.81
CA HIS A 172 -3.53 -11.25 6.25
C HIS A 172 -3.65 -12.71 5.83
N LEU A 173 -3.59 -13.01 4.52
CA LEU A 173 -3.65 -14.39 4.04
C LEU A 173 -2.45 -15.22 4.53
N CYS A 174 -1.30 -14.58 4.78
CA CYS A 174 -0.14 -15.25 5.35
C CYS A 174 -0.35 -15.77 6.78
N MET A 175 -1.38 -15.27 7.50
CA MET A 175 -1.81 -15.76 8.82
C MET A 175 -3.04 -16.65 8.74
N MET A 176 -3.89 -16.49 7.71
CA MET A 176 -5.17 -17.17 7.60
C MET A 176 -5.05 -18.54 6.97
N MET A 177 -4.34 -18.66 5.84
CA MET A 177 -4.30 -19.89 5.03
C MET A 177 -3.13 -20.81 5.39
N ARG A 178 -2.19 -20.36 6.19
CA ARG A 178 -1.03 -21.10 6.69
C ARG A 178 -0.46 -20.41 7.93
N GLY A 179 0.54 -21.03 8.59
CA GLY A 179 1.17 -20.52 9.80
C GLY A 179 0.26 -20.68 11.01
N VAL A 180 -0.29 -19.59 11.53
CA VAL A 180 -1.17 -19.63 12.73
C VAL A 180 -2.62 -19.99 12.42
N GLU A 181 -3.04 -19.96 11.15
CA GLU A 181 -4.35 -20.39 10.65
C GLU A 181 -5.55 -19.76 11.38
N LYS A 182 -5.46 -18.46 11.68
CA LYS A 182 -6.51 -17.70 12.37
C LYS A 182 -7.36 -16.91 11.38
N GLN A 183 -8.53 -17.47 11.02
CA GLN A 183 -9.41 -16.94 9.96
C GLN A 183 -10.04 -15.59 10.27
N ASN A 184 -10.35 -15.31 11.53
CA ASN A 184 -11.10 -14.13 11.94
C ASN A 184 -10.22 -13.01 12.51
N THR A 185 -8.89 -13.18 12.47
CA THR A 185 -7.98 -12.18 13.00
C THR A 185 -7.91 -10.97 12.07
N ILE A 186 -8.13 -9.79 12.64
CA ILE A 186 -7.93 -8.50 11.99
C ILE A 186 -6.77 -7.79 12.69
N ALA A 187 -5.77 -7.38 11.92
CA ALA A 187 -4.70 -6.53 12.42
C ALA A 187 -5.11 -5.06 12.29
N VAL A 188 -4.95 -4.28 13.35
CA VAL A 188 -5.24 -2.85 13.34
C VAL A 188 -3.96 -2.10 13.64
N THR A 189 -3.60 -1.15 12.77
CA THR A 189 -2.46 -0.26 12.96
C THR A 189 -2.89 1.19 12.86
N SER A 190 -2.23 2.07 13.62
CA SER A 190 -2.53 3.50 13.58
C SER A 190 -1.26 4.35 13.57
N SER A 191 -1.33 5.50 12.91
CA SER A 191 -0.32 6.54 12.96
C SER A 191 -1.00 7.89 13.17
N MET A 192 -0.64 8.58 14.25
CA MET A 192 -1.18 9.88 14.65
C MET A 192 -0.06 10.90 14.67
N LEU A 193 -0.19 11.97 13.88
CA LEU A 193 0.80 13.02 13.72
C LEU A 193 0.20 14.39 14.06
N GLY A 194 1.05 15.35 14.48
CA GLY A 194 0.62 16.70 14.83
C GLY A 194 -0.45 16.69 15.93
N VAL A 195 -1.54 17.41 15.72
CA VAL A 195 -2.63 17.56 16.71
C VAL A 195 -3.37 16.25 17.02
N PHE A 196 -3.41 15.30 16.09
CA PHE A 196 -3.97 13.96 16.38
C PHE A 196 -3.14 13.22 17.44
N ARG A 197 -1.86 13.50 17.54
CA ARG A 197 -0.98 12.92 18.54
C ARG A 197 -1.00 13.70 19.84
N SER A 198 -0.96 15.04 19.78
CA SER A 198 -0.83 15.91 20.94
C SER A 198 -2.15 16.19 21.68
N GLN A 199 -3.30 16.15 20.97
CA GLN A 199 -4.62 16.45 21.51
C GLN A 199 -5.50 15.21 21.54
N GLN A 200 -5.88 14.80 22.75
CA GLN A 200 -6.73 13.61 22.93
C GLN A 200 -8.11 13.79 22.30
N GLN A 201 -8.71 14.96 22.43
CA GLN A 201 -10.05 15.25 21.89
C GLN A 201 -10.10 15.06 20.38
N THR A 202 -9.14 15.61 19.64
CA THR A 202 -9.02 15.46 18.17
C THR A 202 -8.90 13.99 17.77
N ARG A 203 -8.07 13.23 18.50
CA ARG A 203 -7.90 11.80 18.25
C ARG A 203 -9.19 11.03 18.53
N ASP A 204 -9.88 11.30 19.63
CA ASP A 204 -11.10 10.62 20.02
C ASP A 204 -12.25 10.92 19.06
N GLU A 205 -12.35 12.14 18.56
CA GLU A 205 -13.30 12.53 17.52
C GLU A 205 -13.07 11.73 16.22
N PHE A 206 -11.84 11.70 15.73
CA PHE A 206 -11.46 10.91 14.56
C PHE A 206 -11.84 9.44 14.73
N LEU A 207 -11.44 8.81 15.86
CA LEU A 207 -11.73 7.42 16.12
C LEU A 207 -13.24 7.13 16.24
N LYS A 208 -14.03 8.05 16.74
CA LYS A 208 -15.50 7.93 16.75
C LYS A 208 -16.11 8.00 15.35
N LEU A 209 -15.63 8.92 14.51
CA LEU A 209 -16.16 9.13 13.16
C LEU A 209 -15.84 7.98 12.21
N ILE A 210 -14.69 7.35 12.35
CA ILE A 210 -14.35 6.18 11.52
C ILE A 210 -15.10 4.91 11.95
N ARG A 211 -15.49 4.78 13.24
CA ARG A 211 -16.24 3.64 13.78
C ARG A 211 -17.74 3.67 13.48
N ARG A 212 -18.32 4.84 13.19
CA ARG A 212 -19.74 4.94 12.81
C ARG A 212 -19.95 4.22 11.48
N GLY A 213 -21.02 3.41 11.38
CA GLY A 213 -21.35 2.63 10.18
C GLY A 213 -21.26 3.42 8.90
N SER A 214 -20.91 2.76 7.81
CA SER A 214 -20.84 3.37 6.47
C SER A 214 -22.23 3.84 6.06
N VAL A 215 -22.31 4.93 5.27
CA VAL A 215 -23.58 5.39 4.68
C VAL A 215 -24.12 4.25 3.83
N GLY A 216 -25.21 3.59 4.30
CA GLY A 216 -25.83 2.46 3.59
C GLY A 216 -25.79 1.13 4.34
N ASP A 217 -25.10 1.00 5.49
CA ASP A 217 -25.32 -0.14 6.38
C ASP A 217 -26.63 0.09 7.14
N PRO A 218 -27.61 -0.82 7.04
CA PRO A 218 -28.78 -0.79 7.93
C PRO A 218 -28.31 -1.09 9.36
N ASP A 219 -28.81 -0.32 10.32
CA ASP A 219 -28.65 -0.52 11.78
C ASP A 219 -29.05 -1.91 12.23
#